data_083447380b4a707d9a0b3af082e16021
#
_entry.id   083447380b4a707d9a0b3af082e16021
#
_cell.length_a   1.000
_cell.length_b   1.000
_cell.length_c   1.000
_cell.angle_alpha   90.00
_cell.angle_beta   90.00
_cell.angle_gamma   90.00
#
_symmetry.space_group_name_H-M   'P 1'
#
loop_
_entity.id
_entity.type
_entity.pdbx_description
1 polymer ?
#
loop_
_entity_poly.entity_id
_entity_poly.type
_entity_poly.pdbx_seq_one_letter_code
_entity_poly.pdbx_strand_id
1 'polypeptide(L)'
;HCPVASRDYFRHPREPFHHRRIKQLIRDVTITMTQLVTGSTAKVRLTAEREGPRYYGHLWVFDSNVADVLGTPAAGDLVDVYTHQKRFFGRGLFNPHSKIRIRMLTFQEEPIDEEFFAARLRAAAALRRTVAPHATACRLVHGESDLLPGLVVDRFADVAVMQTLGYGMDVRKELLGELLVQEAGVKTVYLRNDAKSRTLEGLPLSKGFLRGEGATTVNIHEGKAQFTVDIAEGQKTGWFCDQRENRIAAALFAKGKTVLEAFCHTGGFGIQAALAGAQ
;
A
#
# COMPACT_ATOMS: atom_id res chain seq x y z
N HIS A 1 63.87 -43.67 16.02
CA HIS A 1 62.78 -44.21 16.82
C HIS A 1 61.77 -43.11 17.13
N CYS A 2 60.69 -43.17 16.44
CA CYS A 2 59.52 -42.34 16.65
C CYS A 2 58.38 -43.26 17.09
N PRO A 3 57.64 -42.98 18.18
CA PRO A 3 56.42 -43.70 18.46
C PRO A 3 55.20 -42.90 17.94
N VAL A 4 54.35 -43.62 17.30
CA VAL A 4 53.01 -43.31 16.83
C VAL A 4 52.14 -42.94 18.06
N ALA A 5 51.50 -41.78 18.02
CA ALA A 5 50.44 -41.41 18.96
C ALA A 5 49.09 -41.35 18.21
N SER A 6 48.15 -42.02 18.81
CA SER A 6 46.80 -42.36 18.36
C SER A 6 45.91 -41.17 18.08
N ARG A 7 45.09 -41.34 17.03
CA ARG A 7 43.86 -40.58 16.74
C ARG A 7 42.85 -40.91 17.83
N ASP A 8 42.33 -39.90 18.52
CA ASP A 8 40.99 -39.86 19.08
C ASP A 8 40.76 -38.51 19.80
N TYR A 9 40.33 -37.52 19.04
CA TYR A 9 39.64 -36.32 19.56
C TYR A 9 38.89 -35.69 18.42
N PHE A 10 37.58 -35.86 18.34
CA PHE A 10 36.53 -34.97 17.84
C PHE A 10 35.25 -35.75 17.65
N ARG A 11 34.54 -36.05 18.74
CA ARG A 11 33.09 -36.26 18.70
C ARG A 11 32.46 -35.26 19.65
N HIS A 12 32.09 -34.09 19.14
CA HIS A 12 31.06 -33.26 19.77
C HIS A 12 29.72 -33.65 19.14
N PRO A 13 28.68 -33.95 19.92
CA PRO A 13 27.33 -34.12 19.40
C PRO A 13 26.81 -32.76 19.01
N ARG A 14 26.53 -32.57 17.72
CA ARG A 14 25.78 -31.40 17.22
C ARG A 14 24.35 -31.54 17.72
N GLU A 15 23.96 -30.65 18.63
CA GLU A 15 22.60 -30.56 19.15
C GLU A 15 21.57 -30.25 18.06
N PRO A 16 20.36 -30.88 18.10
CA PRO A 16 19.28 -30.63 17.12
C PRO A 16 18.45 -29.38 17.45
N PHE A 17 18.96 -28.43 18.22
CA PHE A 17 18.19 -27.29 18.74
C PHE A 17 17.86 -26.22 17.69
N HIS A 18 18.65 -26.05 16.62
CA HIS A 18 18.38 -25.01 15.62
C HIS A 18 17.22 -25.35 14.68
N HIS A 19 17.04 -26.61 14.31
CA HIS A 19 16.01 -27.02 13.36
C HIS A 19 14.58 -26.94 13.91
N ARG A 20 14.38 -27.19 15.21
CA ARG A 20 13.07 -27.08 15.85
C ARG A 20 12.63 -25.62 16.01
N ARG A 21 13.55 -24.71 16.36
CA ARG A 21 13.24 -23.28 16.49
C ARG A 21 12.87 -22.62 15.17
N ILE A 22 13.57 -22.97 14.08
CA ILE A 22 13.25 -22.48 12.73
C ILE A 22 11.88 -23.00 12.25
N LYS A 23 11.58 -24.28 12.47
CA LYS A 23 10.25 -24.85 12.13
C LYS A 23 9.13 -24.26 12.98
N GLN A 24 9.38 -23.93 14.23
CA GLN A 24 8.41 -23.26 15.10
C GLN A 24 8.19 -21.82 14.64
N LEU A 25 9.25 -21.06 14.36
CA LEU A 25 9.18 -19.70 13.79
C LEU A 25 8.44 -19.67 12.44
N ILE A 26 8.72 -20.62 11.54
CA ILE A 26 8.02 -20.75 10.26
C ILE A 26 6.54 -21.09 10.48
N ARG A 27 6.22 -21.98 11.44
CA ARG A 27 4.81 -22.28 11.79
C ARG A 27 4.11 -21.08 12.39
N ASP A 28 4.75 -20.37 13.31
CA ASP A 28 4.17 -19.20 13.98
C ASP A 28 3.95 -18.05 12.98
N VAL A 29 4.90 -17.83 12.05
CA VAL A 29 4.75 -16.87 10.93
C VAL A 29 3.65 -17.31 9.98
N THR A 30 3.55 -18.60 9.62
CA THR A 30 2.51 -19.14 8.73
C THR A 30 1.13 -19.06 9.37
N ILE A 31 1.00 -19.36 10.68
CA ILE A 31 -0.26 -19.23 11.43
C ILE A 31 -0.67 -17.75 11.51
N THR A 32 0.28 -16.84 11.77
CA THR A 32 0.03 -15.40 11.84
C THR A 32 -0.38 -14.84 10.46
N MET A 33 0.25 -15.28 9.37
CA MET A 33 -0.12 -14.91 8.00
C MET A 33 -1.53 -15.42 7.65
N THR A 34 -1.85 -16.66 7.98
CA THR A 34 -3.18 -17.24 7.73
C THR A 34 -4.27 -16.50 8.53
N GLN A 35 -4.00 -16.09 9.77
CA GLN A 35 -4.95 -15.33 10.58
C GLN A 35 -5.19 -13.89 10.07
N LEU A 36 -4.20 -13.30 9.40
CA LEU A 36 -4.33 -11.96 8.82
C LEU A 36 -5.24 -11.92 7.57
N VAL A 37 -5.50 -13.07 6.98
CA VAL A 37 -6.17 -13.17 5.67
C VAL A 37 -7.50 -13.92 5.72
N THR A 38 -7.68 -14.89 6.63
CA THR A 38 -8.89 -15.71 6.69
C THR A 38 -9.79 -15.36 7.88
N GLY A 39 -11.01 -14.92 7.57
CA GLY A 39 -12.21 -14.87 8.37
C GLY A 39 -12.12 -14.43 9.84
N SER A 40 -12.60 -13.24 10.15
CA SER A 40 -12.83 -12.81 11.53
C SER A 40 -14.07 -13.51 12.11
N THR A 41 -13.98 -13.91 13.39
CA THR A 41 -15.13 -14.30 14.19
C THR A 41 -15.89 -13.08 14.74
N ALA A 42 -15.31 -11.88 14.64
CA ALA A 42 -15.90 -10.66 15.16
C ALA A 42 -16.92 -10.07 14.17
N LYS A 43 -18.04 -9.61 14.71
CA LYS A 43 -19.15 -9.04 13.96
C LYS A 43 -19.43 -7.62 14.42
N VAL A 44 -19.71 -6.73 13.49
CA VAL A 44 -20.09 -5.35 13.77
C VAL A 44 -21.47 -5.08 13.22
N ARG A 45 -22.35 -4.52 14.06
CA ARG A 45 -23.69 -4.12 13.64
C ARG A 45 -23.73 -2.60 13.45
N LEU A 46 -24.30 -2.19 12.33
CA LEU A 46 -24.46 -0.79 11.97
C LEU A 46 -25.71 -0.16 12.62
N THR A 47 -25.68 1.17 12.75
CA THR A 47 -26.90 1.95 13.02
C THR A 47 -27.79 2.01 11.79
N ALA A 48 -29.10 2.26 11.95
CA ALA A 48 -30.03 2.42 10.83
C ALA A 48 -29.63 3.59 9.91
N GLU A 49 -29.05 4.65 10.48
CA GLU A 49 -28.60 5.83 9.73
C GLU A 49 -27.53 5.50 8.69
N ARG A 50 -26.60 4.55 8.98
CA ARG A 50 -25.53 4.15 8.06
C ARG A 50 -26.05 3.50 6.77
N GLU A 51 -27.25 2.95 6.81
CA GLU A 51 -27.90 2.33 5.65
C GLU A 51 -28.63 3.35 4.76
N GLY A 52 -28.63 4.62 5.13
CA GLY A 52 -29.24 5.69 4.35
C GLY A 52 -28.52 5.99 3.02
N PRO A 53 -29.24 6.63 2.07
CA PRO A 53 -28.72 6.88 0.70
C PRO A 53 -27.39 7.63 0.65
N ARG A 54 -27.10 8.51 1.60
CA ARG A 54 -25.84 9.29 1.66
C ARG A 54 -24.59 8.43 1.84
N TYR A 55 -24.75 7.19 2.27
CA TYR A 55 -23.63 6.26 2.46
C TYR A 55 -23.58 5.15 1.40
N TYR A 56 -24.41 5.22 0.38
CA TYR A 56 -24.47 4.19 -0.63
C TYR A 56 -23.12 4.05 -1.35
N GLY A 57 -22.54 2.84 -1.32
CA GLY A 57 -21.23 2.56 -1.89
C GLY A 57 -20.03 3.18 -1.15
N HIS A 58 -20.25 3.89 -0.04
CA HIS A 58 -19.17 4.51 0.71
C HIS A 58 -18.39 3.47 1.53
N LEU A 59 -17.07 3.44 1.35
CA LEU A 59 -16.21 2.42 1.98
C LEU A 59 -15.87 2.70 3.45
N TRP A 60 -16.22 3.87 4.01
CA TRP A 60 -15.94 4.20 5.40
C TRP A 60 -17.18 4.02 6.27
N VAL A 61 -16.98 3.34 7.39
CA VAL A 61 -17.93 3.29 8.50
C VAL A 61 -17.33 4.06 9.65
N PHE A 62 -17.94 5.16 10.02
CA PHE A 62 -17.49 5.98 11.15
C PHE A 62 -17.89 5.35 12.49
N ASP A 63 -17.22 5.73 13.56
CA ASP A 63 -17.52 5.27 14.92
C ASP A 63 -18.99 5.52 15.31
N SER A 64 -19.55 6.67 14.94
CA SER A 64 -20.96 7.02 15.16
C SER A 64 -21.95 6.13 14.38
N ASN A 65 -21.50 5.42 13.37
CA ASN A 65 -22.32 4.50 12.57
C ASN A 65 -22.30 3.05 13.07
N VAL A 66 -21.55 2.76 14.14
CA VAL A 66 -21.47 1.45 14.77
C VAL A 66 -22.44 1.40 15.95
N ALA A 67 -23.38 0.45 15.93
CA ALA A 67 -24.32 0.23 17.02
C ALA A 67 -23.72 -0.67 18.11
N ASP A 68 -23.10 -1.78 17.71
CA ASP A 68 -22.39 -2.68 18.60
C ASP A 68 -21.28 -3.50 17.88
N VAL A 69 -20.37 -4.04 18.69
CA VAL A 69 -19.30 -4.93 18.26
C VAL A 69 -19.38 -6.22 19.05
N LEU A 70 -19.57 -7.35 18.38
CA LEU A 70 -19.60 -8.68 18.96
C LEU A 70 -18.24 -9.34 18.78
N GLY A 71 -17.64 -9.76 19.89
CA GLY A 71 -16.25 -10.21 19.96
C GLY A 71 -15.31 -9.07 20.35
N THR A 72 -14.01 -9.32 20.26
CA THR A 72 -12.94 -8.38 20.64
C THR A 72 -11.92 -8.19 19.52
N PRO A 73 -12.33 -7.60 18.38
CA PRO A 73 -11.40 -7.42 17.27
C PRO A 73 -10.28 -6.46 17.64
N ALA A 74 -9.06 -6.82 17.29
CA ALA A 74 -7.89 -5.94 17.38
C ALA A 74 -7.86 -4.95 16.21
N ALA A 75 -7.00 -3.93 16.32
CA ALA A 75 -6.75 -3.02 15.22
C ALA A 75 -6.16 -3.77 14.02
N GLY A 76 -6.76 -3.60 12.85
CA GLY A 76 -6.35 -4.27 11.61
C GLY A 76 -7.06 -5.59 11.32
N ASP A 77 -7.86 -6.10 12.25
CA ASP A 77 -8.62 -7.33 12.04
C ASP A 77 -9.70 -7.15 10.97
N LEU A 78 -9.97 -8.25 10.27
CA LEU A 78 -11.11 -8.38 9.38
C LEU A 78 -12.36 -8.60 10.22
N VAL A 79 -13.45 -7.88 9.94
CA VAL A 79 -14.75 -8.03 10.60
C VAL A 79 -15.86 -8.22 9.58
N ASP A 80 -16.84 -9.04 9.93
CA ASP A 80 -18.11 -9.11 9.23
C ASP A 80 -19.03 -7.99 9.70
N VAL A 81 -19.59 -7.26 8.77
CA VAL A 81 -20.46 -6.12 9.04
C VAL A 81 -21.90 -6.48 8.72
N TYR A 82 -22.80 -6.13 9.61
CA TYR A 82 -24.24 -6.41 9.50
C TYR A 82 -25.05 -5.13 9.59
N THR A 83 -26.16 -5.07 8.88
CA THR A 83 -27.15 -4.01 8.99
C THR A 83 -27.75 -3.96 10.40
N HIS A 84 -28.49 -2.89 10.74
CA HIS A 84 -29.23 -2.83 12.00
C HIS A 84 -30.28 -3.95 12.11
N GLN A 85 -30.78 -4.47 10.97
CA GLN A 85 -31.69 -5.62 10.87
C GLN A 85 -30.98 -6.98 10.88
N LYS A 86 -29.66 -7.01 11.17
CA LYS A 86 -28.82 -8.24 11.24
C LYS A 86 -28.66 -8.97 9.90
N ARG A 87 -28.85 -8.30 8.76
CA ARG A 87 -28.49 -8.85 7.44
C ARG A 87 -27.03 -8.57 7.17
N PHE A 88 -26.33 -9.49 6.50
CA PHE A 88 -24.95 -9.29 6.08
C PHE A 88 -24.86 -8.03 5.19
N PHE A 89 -23.90 -7.17 5.50
CA PHE A 89 -23.66 -5.92 4.78
C PHE A 89 -22.34 -5.93 4.01
N GLY A 90 -21.31 -6.63 4.52
CA GLY A 90 -20.00 -6.72 3.90
C GLY A 90 -18.90 -7.09 4.88
N ARG A 91 -17.66 -7.00 4.42
CA ARG A 91 -16.45 -7.22 5.22
C ARG A 91 -15.53 -6.02 5.16
N GLY A 92 -14.83 -5.74 6.26
CA GLY A 92 -13.92 -4.61 6.33
C GLY A 92 -12.87 -4.74 7.40
N LEU A 93 -11.93 -3.82 7.38
CA LEU A 93 -10.79 -3.74 8.31
C LEU A 93 -11.16 -2.83 9.47
N PHE A 94 -11.10 -3.36 10.68
CA PHE A 94 -11.50 -2.68 11.90
C PHE A 94 -10.33 -1.92 12.52
N ASN A 95 -10.62 -0.73 13.09
CA ASN A 95 -9.66 0.00 13.91
C ASN A 95 -10.37 0.71 15.07
N PRO A 96 -10.17 0.27 16.34
CA PRO A 96 -10.81 0.88 17.51
C PRO A 96 -10.28 2.28 17.84
N HIS A 97 -9.13 2.68 17.28
CA HIS A 97 -8.49 3.96 17.57
C HIS A 97 -8.90 5.06 16.57
N SER A 98 -9.42 4.69 15.40
CA SER A 98 -9.78 5.62 14.34
C SER A 98 -11.25 6.05 14.41
N LYS A 99 -11.54 7.29 14.01
CA LYS A 99 -12.92 7.73 13.73
C LYS A 99 -13.53 6.99 12.55
N ILE A 100 -12.70 6.53 11.59
CA ILE A 100 -13.11 5.59 10.55
C ILE A 100 -12.96 4.18 11.13
N ARG A 101 -14.02 3.75 11.84
CA ARG A 101 -14.04 2.50 12.60
C ARG A 101 -13.83 1.26 11.73
N ILE A 102 -14.39 1.27 10.51
CA ILE A 102 -14.21 0.18 9.56
C ILE A 102 -13.97 0.76 8.17
N ARG A 103 -12.98 0.22 7.49
CA ARG A 103 -12.76 0.43 6.06
C ARG A 103 -13.26 -0.81 5.33
N MET A 104 -14.39 -0.65 4.63
CA MET A 104 -15.03 -1.75 3.90
C MET A 104 -14.14 -2.20 2.75
N LEU A 105 -13.93 -3.51 2.65
CA LEU A 105 -13.23 -4.15 1.54
C LEU A 105 -14.22 -4.63 0.48
N THR A 106 -15.31 -5.25 0.91
CA THR A 106 -16.33 -5.79 0.01
C THR A 106 -17.72 -5.67 0.63
N PHE A 107 -18.74 -5.65 -0.24
CA PHE A 107 -20.16 -5.76 0.13
C PHE A 107 -20.73 -7.16 -0.22
N GLN A 108 -19.85 -8.09 -0.62
CA GLN A 108 -20.21 -9.45 -0.97
C GLN A 108 -19.70 -10.43 0.09
N GLU A 109 -20.35 -11.58 0.18
CA GLU A 109 -19.91 -12.68 1.04
C GLU A 109 -18.85 -13.50 0.29
N GLU A 110 -17.62 -13.01 0.31
CA GLU A 110 -16.46 -13.59 -0.36
C GLU A 110 -15.25 -13.69 0.58
N PRO A 111 -14.31 -14.61 0.34
CA PRO A 111 -13.07 -14.67 1.10
C PRO A 111 -12.24 -13.40 0.91
N ILE A 112 -11.59 -12.97 1.99
CA ILE A 112 -10.59 -11.87 1.94
C ILE A 112 -9.24 -12.52 2.19
N ASP A 113 -8.67 -13.07 1.15
CA ASP A 113 -7.41 -13.81 1.14
C ASP A 113 -6.34 -13.08 0.30
N GLU A 114 -5.22 -13.73 0.07
CA GLU A 114 -4.12 -13.21 -0.74
C GLU A 114 -4.60 -12.90 -2.17
N GLU A 115 -5.38 -13.81 -2.77
CA GLU A 115 -5.90 -13.64 -4.13
C GLU A 115 -6.86 -12.45 -4.24
N PHE A 116 -7.63 -12.16 -3.19
CA PHE A 116 -8.47 -10.96 -3.14
C PHE A 116 -7.64 -9.67 -3.31
N PHE A 117 -6.52 -9.56 -2.59
CA PHE A 117 -5.62 -8.39 -2.72
C PHE A 117 -4.88 -8.40 -4.06
N ALA A 118 -4.40 -9.56 -4.50
CA ALA A 118 -3.73 -9.73 -5.79
C ALA A 118 -4.63 -9.32 -6.95
N ALA A 119 -5.89 -9.77 -6.98
CA ALA A 119 -6.85 -9.42 -8.02
C ALA A 119 -7.09 -7.89 -8.11
N ARG A 120 -7.17 -7.20 -6.97
CA ARG A 120 -7.35 -5.75 -6.94
C ARG A 120 -6.11 -4.99 -7.39
N LEU A 121 -4.93 -5.44 -7.01
CA LEU A 121 -3.66 -4.87 -7.50
C LEU A 121 -3.49 -5.08 -9.01
N ARG A 122 -3.84 -6.27 -9.54
CA ARG A 122 -3.86 -6.54 -10.99
C ARG A 122 -4.83 -5.61 -11.72
N ALA A 123 -6.04 -5.44 -11.19
CA ALA A 123 -7.04 -4.55 -11.78
C ALA A 123 -6.55 -3.10 -11.80
N ALA A 124 -5.99 -2.61 -10.70
CA ALA A 124 -5.40 -1.28 -10.61
C ALA A 124 -4.26 -1.10 -11.63
N ALA A 125 -3.33 -2.07 -11.71
CA ALA A 125 -2.24 -2.04 -12.67
C ALA A 125 -2.73 -2.10 -14.14
N ALA A 126 -3.73 -2.91 -14.43
CA ALA A 126 -4.35 -3.01 -15.75
C ALA A 126 -4.99 -1.68 -16.18
N LEU A 127 -5.74 -1.03 -15.27
CA LEU A 127 -6.32 0.28 -15.54
C LEU A 127 -5.24 1.31 -15.91
N ARG A 128 -4.13 1.38 -15.15
CA ARG A 128 -3.04 2.34 -15.43
C ARG A 128 -2.33 2.05 -16.74
N ARG A 129 -2.16 0.78 -17.10
CA ARG A 129 -1.64 0.42 -18.44
C ARG A 129 -2.56 0.88 -19.58
N THR A 130 -3.86 0.88 -19.36
CA THR A 130 -4.84 1.35 -20.36
C THR A 130 -4.86 2.87 -20.48
N VAL A 131 -4.92 3.59 -19.35
CA VAL A 131 -5.10 5.06 -19.37
C VAL A 131 -3.79 5.83 -19.53
N ALA A 132 -2.65 5.20 -19.26
CA ALA A 132 -1.33 5.83 -19.30
C ALA A 132 -0.23 4.83 -19.76
N PRO A 133 -0.35 4.27 -20.99
CA PRO A 133 0.47 3.14 -21.45
C PRO A 133 1.98 3.46 -21.51
N HIS A 134 2.33 4.72 -21.69
CA HIS A 134 3.73 5.17 -21.82
C HIS A 134 4.27 5.86 -20.56
N ALA A 135 3.47 5.93 -19.48
CA ALA A 135 3.89 6.60 -18.26
C ALA A 135 4.88 5.73 -17.47
N THR A 136 6.04 6.29 -17.19
CA THR A 136 7.02 5.68 -16.27
C THR A 136 6.76 6.08 -14.82
N ALA A 137 5.87 7.07 -14.59
CA ALA A 137 5.41 7.49 -13.27
C ALA A 137 3.89 7.59 -13.25
N CYS A 138 3.24 6.94 -12.29
CA CYS A 138 1.79 7.04 -12.12
C CYS A 138 1.38 6.64 -10.70
N ARG A 139 0.22 7.14 -10.24
CA ARG A 139 -0.46 6.58 -9.09
C ARG A 139 -1.02 5.21 -9.45
N LEU A 140 -0.36 4.16 -8.96
CA LEU A 140 -0.72 2.77 -9.23
C LEU A 140 -1.96 2.36 -8.44
N VAL A 141 -2.03 2.71 -7.15
CA VAL A 141 -3.18 2.45 -6.27
C VAL A 141 -3.62 3.75 -5.59
N HIS A 142 -4.91 4.05 -5.69
CA HIS A 142 -5.52 5.23 -5.09
C HIS A 142 -6.61 4.86 -4.08
N GLY A 143 -6.23 4.14 -3.05
CA GLY A 143 -7.09 3.86 -1.89
C GLY A 143 -8.46 3.32 -2.25
N GLU A 144 -9.45 4.06 -1.84
CA GLU A 144 -10.87 3.75 -2.01
C GLU A 144 -11.29 3.62 -3.48
N SER A 145 -10.69 4.39 -4.38
CA SER A 145 -10.99 4.34 -5.82
C SER A 145 -10.59 3.02 -6.48
N ASP A 146 -9.61 2.33 -5.91
CA ASP A 146 -9.17 1.00 -6.36
C ASP A 146 -9.65 -0.10 -5.41
N LEU A 147 -10.62 0.21 -4.53
CA LEU A 147 -11.20 -0.70 -3.54
C LEU A 147 -10.17 -1.28 -2.55
N LEU A 148 -9.07 -0.56 -2.32
CA LEU A 148 -8.00 -0.87 -1.36
C LEU A 148 -7.89 0.27 -0.33
N PRO A 149 -8.93 0.51 0.48
CA PRO A 149 -9.04 1.70 1.33
C PRO A 149 -7.87 1.82 2.30
N GLY A 150 -7.23 2.98 2.28
CA GLY A 150 -6.06 3.27 3.11
C GLY A 150 -4.72 2.77 2.53
N LEU A 151 -4.69 2.28 1.29
CA LEU A 151 -3.46 1.96 0.55
C LEU A 151 -3.25 2.98 -0.57
N VAL A 152 -2.08 3.60 -0.61
CA VAL A 152 -1.63 4.45 -1.72
C VAL A 152 -0.32 3.89 -2.24
N VAL A 153 -0.22 3.74 -3.56
CA VAL A 153 1.01 3.31 -4.21
C VAL A 153 1.27 4.18 -5.43
N ASP A 154 2.43 4.81 -5.47
CA ASP A 154 2.93 5.47 -6.66
C ASP A 154 4.05 4.62 -7.27
N ARG A 155 4.02 4.47 -8.59
CA ARG A 155 5.06 3.77 -9.35
C ARG A 155 5.97 4.78 -10.01
N PHE A 156 7.28 4.59 -9.86
CA PHE A 156 8.35 5.31 -10.55
C PHE A 156 9.27 4.29 -11.21
N ALA A 157 9.17 4.17 -12.54
CA ALA A 157 9.84 3.13 -13.32
C ALA A 157 9.56 1.72 -12.76
N ASP A 158 10.53 1.05 -12.17
CA ASP A 158 10.43 -0.26 -11.55
C ASP A 158 10.39 -0.23 -10.01
N VAL A 159 10.21 0.95 -9.43
CA VAL A 159 10.06 1.17 -7.98
C VAL A 159 8.63 1.52 -7.65
N ALA A 160 8.03 0.85 -6.66
CA ALA A 160 6.79 1.26 -6.01
C ALA A 160 7.09 2.01 -4.72
N VAL A 161 6.47 3.17 -4.54
CA VAL A 161 6.45 3.91 -3.28
C VAL A 161 5.09 3.71 -2.63
N MET A 162 5.07 2.98 -1.52
CA MET A 162 3.86 2.54 -0.84
C MET A 162 3.62 3.32 0.45
N GLN A 163 2.37 3.73 0.66
CA GLN A 163 1.89 4.30 1.91
C GLN A 163 0.72 3.47 2.42
N THR A 164 0.83 2.97 3.63
CA THR A 164 -0.27 2.29 4.34
C THR A 164 -0.87 3.25 5.35
N LEU A 165 -1.93 3.95 4.94
CA LEU A 165 -2.55 5.02 5.72
C LEU A 165 -3.63 4.53 6.69
N GLY A 166 -4.07 3.26 6.57
CA GLY A 166 -5.02 2.62 7.47
C GLY A 166 -4.38 1.43 8.17
N TYR A 167 -4.77 1.18 9.44
CA TYR A 167 -4.17 0.13 10.26
C TYR A 167 -4.24 -1.25 9.61
N GLY A 168 -5.40 -1.58 9.01
CA GLY A 168 -5.58 -2.87 8.36
C GLY A 168 -4.68 -3.11 7.15
N MET A 169 -4.30 -2.05 6.41
CA MET A 169 -3.31 -2.16 5.33
C MET A 169 -1.88 -2.21 5.88
N ASP A 170 -1.62 -1.52 7.00
CA ASP A 170 -0.28 -1.52 7.61
C ASP A 170 0.13 -2.89 8.14
N VAL A 171 -0.78 -3.62 8.81
CA VAL A 171 -0.48 -4.99 9.27
C VAL A 171 -0.29 -5.99 8.13
N ARG A 172 -0.76 -5.65 6.92
CA ARG A 172 -0.62 -6.44 5.68
C ARG A 172 0.47 -5.93 4.74
N LYS A 173 1.29 -4.96 5.16
CA LYS A 173 2.28 -4.31 4.28
C LYS A 173 3.27 -5.28 3.65
N GLU A 174 3.68 -6.33 4.38
CA GLU A 174 4.60 -7.34 3.86
C GLU A 174 3.97 -8.12 2.69
N LEU A 175 2.75 -8.61 2.87
CA LEU A 175 1.98 -9.27 1.82
C LEU A 175 1.76 -8.32 0.62
N LEU A 176 1.31 -7.09 0.88
CA LEU A 176 1.07 -6.11 -0.18
C LEU A 176 2.35 -5.78 -0.95
N GLY A 177 3.50 -5.71 -0.27
CA GLY A 177 4.81 -5.52 -0.90
C GLY A 177 5.19 -6.67 -1.83
N GLU A 178 4.96 -7.92 -1.43
CA GLU A 178 5.18 -9.10 -2.26
C GLU A 178 4.26 -9.10 -3.49
N LEU A 179 2.97 -8.85 -3.27
CA LEU A 179 2.00 -8.78 -4.35
C LEU A 179 2.28 -7.65 -5.35
N LEU A 180 2.79 -6.51 -4.91
CA LEU A 180 3.20 -5.43 -5.83
C LEU A 180 4.34 -5.87 -6.75
N VAL A 181 5.31 -6.63 -6.26
CA VAL A 181 6.38 -7.19 -7.09
C VAL A 181 5.82 -8.18 -8.11
N GLN A 182 4.92 -9.06 -7.68
CA GLN A 182 4.35 -10.10 -8.53
C GLN A 182 3.39 -9.56 -9.59
N GLU A 183 2.48 -8.66 -9.20
CA GLU A 183 1.32 -8.27 -9.99
C GLU A 183 1.49 -6.94 -10.75
N ALA A 184 2.32 -6.04 -10.23
CA ALA A 184 2.53 -4.72 -10.83
C ALA A 184 3.83 -4.60 -11.63
N GLY A 185 4.69 -5.61 -11.61
CA GLY A 185 5.95 -5.64 -12.35
C GLY A 185 6.97 -4.62 -11.85
N VAL A 186 6.96 -4.33 -10.54
CA VAL A 186 7.99 -3.52 -9.87
C VAL A 186 9.06 -4.45 -9.29
N LYS A 187 10.28 -3.95 -9.14
CA LYS A 187 11.39 -4.72 -8.53
C LYS A 187 11.57 -4.38 -7.07
N THR A 188 11.23 -3.16 -6.70
CA THR A 188 11.52 -2.59 -5.38
C THR A 188 10.29 -1.92 -4.81
N VAL A 189 10.07 -2.07 -3.50
CA VAL A 189 9.01 -1.38 -2.75
C VAL A 189 9.63 -0.56 -1.63
N TYR A 190 9.41 0.76 -1.67
CA TYR A 190 9.85 1.70 -0.65
C TYR A 190 8.65 2.22 0.14
N LEU A 191 8.71 2.20 1.46
CA LEU A 191 7.67 2.73 2.34
C LEU A 191 7.85 4.23 2.57
N ARG A 192 6.78 4.99 2.38
CA ARG A 192 6.65 6.40 2.75
C ARG A 192 5.54 6.57 3.80
N ASN A 193 5.68 5.86 4.89
CA ASN A 193 4.77 5.87 6.02
C ASN A 193 5.06 7.02 7.01
N ASP A 194 5.51 8.16 6.48
CA ASP A 194 5.83 9.39 7.20
C ASP A 194 4.70 10.45 7.17
N ALA A 195 3.55 10.11 6.57
CA ALA A 195 2.37 10.96 6.56
C ALA A 195 1.76 11.12 7.96
N LYS A 196 1.58 12.37 8.43
CA LYS A 196 1.04 12.66 9.76
C LYS A 196 -0.36 12.07 10.02
N SER A 197 -1.16 11.85 8.96
CA SER A 197 -2.48 11.21 9.08
C SER A 197 -2.44 9.81 9.69
N ARG A 198 -1.31 9.11 9.62
CA ARG A 198 -1.12 7.79 10.23
C ARG A 198 -1.26 7.81 11.76
N THR A 199 -0.88 8.91 12.40
CA THR A 199 -1.02 9.04 13.87
C THR A 199 -2.48 9.05 14.32
N LEU A 200 -3.42 9.49 13.44
CA LEU A 200 -4.87 9.41 13.69
C LEU A 200 -5.40 7.98 13.66
N GLU A 201 -4.66 7.08 13.03
CA GLU A 201 -4.96 5.64 13.00
C GLU A 201 -4.26 4.85 14.11
N GLY A 202 -3.44 5.52 14.95
CA GLY A 202 -2.62 4.87 15.97
C GLY A 202 -1.35 4.21 15.42
N LEU A 203 -0.90 4.61 14.23
CA LEU A 203 0.25 4.03 13.53
C LEU A 203 1.52 4.88 13.71
N PRO A 204 2.70 4.24 13.91
CA PRO A 204 3.97 4.95 13.94
C PRO A 204 4.36 5.48 12.55
N LEU A 205 5.18 6.51 12.52
CA LEU A 205 5.79 7.01 11.29
C LEU A 205 7.05 6.19 10.97
N SER A 206 7.23 5.85 9.69
CA SER A 206 8.41 5.12 9.21
C SER A 206 8.63 5.34 7.72
N LYS A 207 9.88 5.17 7.27
CA LYS A 207 10.23 5.12 5.85
C LYS A 207 11.43 4.17 5.64
N GLY A 208 11.55 3.60 4.45
CA GLY A 208 12.63 2.67 4.10
C GLY A 208 12.21 1.62 3.08
N PHE A 209 13.18 0.84 2.64
CA PHE A 209 12.89 -0.29 1.75
C PHE A 209 12.13 -1.39 2.48
N LEU A 210 11.07 -1.87 1.85
CA LEU A 210 10.27 -3.01 2.31
C LEU A 210 10.63 -4.27 1.52
N ARG A 211 10.87 -4.12 0.21
CA ARG A 211 11.32 -5.19 -0.69
C ARG A 211 12.41 -4.66 -1.60
N GLY A 212 13.44 -5.47 -1.81
CA GLY A 212 14.61 -5.04 -2.56
C GLY A 212 15.41 -3.96 -1.84
N GLU A 213 16.37 -3.39 -2.55
CA GLU A 213 17.23 -2.30 -2.12
C GLU A 213 17.67 -1.49 -3.34
N GLY A 214 18.28 -0.33 -3.18
CA GLY A 214 18.77 0.47 -4.29
C GLY A 214 18.90 1.95 -3.98
N ALA A 215 19.03 2.75 -5.04
CA ALA A 215 19.05 4.20 -4.93
C ALA A 215 17.66 4.73 -4.56
N THR A 216 17.65 5.82 -3.78
CA THR A 216 16.41 6.55 -3.46
C THR A 216 16.06 7.60 -4.53
N THR A 217 16.88 7.73 -5.56
CA THR A 217 16.61 8.58 -6.73
C THR A 217 16.25 7.73 -7.93
N VAL A 218 15.15 8.05 -8.61
CA VAL A 218 14.61 7.30 -9.74
C VAL A 218 14.36 8.23 -10.91
N ASN A 219 14.83 7.85 -12.11
CA ASN A 219 14.56 8.60 -13.32
C ASN A 219 13.22 8.20 -13.94
N ILE A 220 12.41 9.20 -14.25
CA ILE A 220 11.11 9.04 -14.89
C ILE A 220 10.99 9.89 -16.16
N HIS A 221 10.05 9.53 -17.01
CA HIS A 221 9.73 10.28 -18.23
C HIS A 221 8.27 10.70 -18.25
N GLU A 222 8.02 11.95 -18.66
CA GLU A 222 6.70 12.45 -19.02
C GLU A 222 6.79 13.03 -20.45
N GLY A 223 6.32 12.31 -21.43
CA GLY A 223 6.52 12.67 -22.81
C GLY A 223 8.01 12.70 -23.18
N LYS A 224 8.49 13.87 -23.62
CA LYS A 224 9.93 14.10 -23.92
C LYS A 224 10.76 14.55 -22.71
N ALA A 225 10.09 14.94 -21.63
CA ALA A 225 10.76 15.42 -20.43
C ALA A 225 11.27 14.25 -19.58
N GLN A 226 12.47 14.40 -19.03
CA GLN A 226 13.06 13.49 -18.06
C GLN A 226 13.20 14.20 -16.72
N PHE A 227 12.88 13.49 -15.64
CA PHE A 227 12.98 14.01 -14.27
C PHE A 227 13.64 12.98 -13.38
N THR A 228 14.37 13.45 -12.38
CA THR A 228 14.88 12.63 -11.29
C THR A 228 13.99 12.85 -10.06
N VAL A 229 13.42 11.77 -9.55
CA VAL A 229 12.52 11.76 -8.39
C VAL A 229 13.26 11.21 -7.18
N ASP A 230 13.27 11.94 -6.08
CA ASP A 230 13.72 11.44 -4.78
C ASP A 230 12.54 10.84 -4.03
N ILE A 231 12.53 9.51 -3.93
CA ILE A 231 11.45 8.77 -3.27
C ILE A 231 11.55 8.80 -1.75
N ALA A 232 12.70 9.15 -1.19
CA ALA A 232 12.93 9.19 0.25
C ALA A 232 12.61 10.56 0.86
N GLU A 233 13.05 11.66 0.21
CA GLU A 233 12.95 13.02 0.77
C GLU A 233 12.02 13.94 -0.04
N GLY A 234 11.65 13.55 -1.27
CA GLY A 234 10.74 14.33 -2.10
C GLY A 234 9.36 14.50 -1.48
N GLN A 235 8.64 15.57 -1.87
CA GLN A 235 7.29 15.85 -1.39
C GLN A 235 6.32 14.71 -1.75
N LYS A 236 5.33 14.44 -0.88
CA LYS A 236 4.40 13.30 -0.99
C LYS A 236 5.21 12.00 -1.08
N THR A 237 5.12 11.31 -2.21
CA THR A 237 5.87 10.08 -2.54
C THR A 237 7.11 10.36 -3.40
N GLY A 238 7.40 11.63 -3.70
CA GLY A 238 8.52 12.09 -4.53
C GLY A 238 8.10 12.89 -5.76
N TRP A 239 6.91 12.66 -6.31
CA TRP A 239 6.41 13.31 -7.52
C TRP A 239 4.91 13.54 -7.51
N PHE A 240 4.44 14.57 -8.20
CA PHE A 240 3.02 14.90 -8.36
C PHE A 240 2.45 14.21 -9.61
N CYS A 241 2.17 12.92 -9.51
CA CYS A 241 1.62 12.12 -10.63
C CYS A 241 0.27 12.65 -11.14
N ASP A 242 -0.52 13.28 -10.28
CA ASP A 242 -1.82 13.88 -10.57
C ASP A 242 -1.73 15.11 -11.48
N GLN A 243 -0.55 15.74 -11.63
CA GLN A 243 -0.36 16.93 -12.44
C GLN A 243 0.13 16.65 -13.86
N ARG A 244 0.35 15.40 -14.25
CA ARG A 244 0.90 15.04 -15.57
C ARG A 244 0.08 15.64 -16.73
N GLU A 245 -1.21 15.41 -16.76
CA GLU A 245 -2.08 15.92 -17.82
C GLU A 245 -2.16 17.45 -17.79
N ASN A 246 -2.14 18.06 -16.62
CA ASN A 246 -2.13 19.51 -16.47
C ASN A 246 -0.83 20.12 -17.03
N ARG A 247 0.33 19.49 -16.78
CA ARG A 247 1.62 19.92 -17.33
C ARG A 247 1.62 19.88 -18.86
N ILE A 248 1.12 18.77 -19.42
CA ILE A 248 0.99 18.59 -20.88
C ILE A 248 0.04 19.63 -21.49
N ALA A 249 -1.13 19.81 -20.88
CA ALA A 249 -2.12 20.78 -21.35
C ALA A 249 -1.59 22.23 -21.28
N ALA A 250 -0.94 22.63 -20.19
CA ALA A 250 -0.34 23.96 -20.05
C ALA A 250 0.75 24.22 -21.12
N ALA A 251 1.55 23.22 -21.45
CA ALA A 251 2.61 23.32 -22.45
C ALA A 251 2.08 23.67 -23.85
N LEU A 252 0.83 23.29 -24.19
CA LEU A 252 0.21 23.63 -25.49
C LEU A 252 0.08 25.15 -25.70
N PHE A 253 -0.02 25.94 -24.63
CA PHE A 253 -0.15 27.38 -24.68
C PHE A 253 1.18 28.13 -24.61
N ALA A 254 2.30 27.43 -24.41
CA ALA A 254 3.60 28.00 -24.08
C ALA A 254 4.44 28.41 -25.30
N LYS A 255 4.16 27.89 -26.51
CA LYS A 255 4.98 28.10 -27.71
C LYS A 255 5.13 29.59 -28.03
N GLY A 256 6.38 30.08 -28.09
CA GLY A 256 6.73 31.47 -28.37
C GLY A 256 6.28 32.46 -27.28
N LYS A 257 5.98 31.99 -26.07
CA LYS A 257 5.60 32.82 -24.94
C LYS A 257 6.69 32.81 -23.88
N THR A 258 6.81 33.94 -23.14
CA THR A 258 7.56 33.96 -21.89
C THR A 258 6.72 33.34 -20.80
N VAL A 259 7.28 32.34 -20.10
CA VAL A 259 6.60 31.58 -19.05
C VAL A 259 7.30 31.78 -17.71
N LEU A 260 6.53 32.17 -16.70
CA LEU A 260 6.96 32.18 -15.30
C LEU A 260 6.26 31.05 -14.53
N GLU A 261 7.03 30.13 -13.97
CA GLU A 261 6.55 29.10 -13.07
C GLU A 261 6.85 29.48 -11.62
N ALA A 262 5.82 29.86 -10.87
CA ALA A 262 5.92 30.14 -9.44
C ALA A 262 5.66 28.84 -8.65
N PHE A 263 6.38 28.64 -7.53
CA PHE A 263 6.30 27.44 -6.69
C PHE A 263 6.62 26.15 -7.46
N CYS A 264 7.64 26.23 -8.28
CA CYS A 264 7.95 25.25 -9.35
C CYS A 264 8.27 23.83 -8.88
N HIS A 265 8.56 23.60 -7.59
CA HIS A 265 9.04 22.31 -7.08
C HIS A 265 10.26 21.83 -7.90
N THR A 266 10.10 20.80 -8.75
CA THR A 266 11.13 20.28 -9.67
C THR A 266 11.04 20.88 -11.08
N GLY A 267 10.29 21.97 -11.28
CA GLY A 267 10.17 22.63 -12.57
C GLY A 267 9.34 21.88 -13.61
N GLY A 268 8.38 21.06 -13.17
CA GLY A 268 7.67 20.17 -14.07
C GLY A 268 6.85 20.89 -15.16
N PHE A 269 6.20 22.00 -14.84
CA PHE A 269 5.47 22.80 -15.82
C PHE A 269 6.44 23.60 -16.71
N GLY A 270 7.47 24.23 -16.14
CA GLY A 270 8.47 25.01 -16.88
C GLY A 270 9.24 24.16 -17.88
N ILE A 271 9.66 22.97 -17.50
CA ILE A 271 10.37 22.03 -18.40
C ILE A 271 9.47 21.61 -19.58
N GLN A 272 8.21 21.25 -19.33
CA GLN A 272 7.26 20.93 -20.40
C GLN A 272 6.99 22.12 -21.29
N ALA A 273 6.85 23.32 -20.73
CA ALA A 273 6.69 24.56 -21.48
C ALA A 273 7.91 24.87 -22.37
N ALA A 274 9.13 24.74 -21.81
CA ALA A 274 10.36 24.92 -22.58
C ALA A 274 10.49 23.94 -23.75
N LEU A 275 10.17 22.66 -23.52
CA LEU A 275 10.16 21.62 -24.58
C LEU A 275 9.09 21.89 -25.65
N ALA A 276 8.02 22.62 -25.30
CA ALA A 276 6.99 23.08 -26.24
C ALA A 276 7.37 24.38 -26.98
N GLY A 277 8.51 25.00 -26.69
CA GLY A 277 9.02 26.20 -27.35
C GLY A 277 8.66 27.51 -26.63
N ALA A 278 8.54 27.48 -25.29
CA ALA A 278 8.57 28.70 -24.48
C ALA A 278 9.93 29.39 -24.56
N GLN A 279 9.93 30.72 -24.32
CA GLN A 279 11.11 31.56 -24.26
C GLN A 279 11.42 31.94 -22.81
#